data_038820b27bcedd24d59476d4132f4ebb
#
_entry.id   038820b27bcedd24d59476d4132f4ebb
#
_cell.length_a   1.000
_cell.length_b   1.000
_cell.length_c   1.000
_cell.angle_alpha   90.00
_cell.angle_beta   90.00
_cell.angle_gamma   90.00
#
_symmetry.space_group_name_H-M   'P 1'
#
loop_
_entity.id
_entity.type
_entity.pdbx_description
1 polymer ?
#
loop_
_entity_poly.entity_id
_entity_poly.type
_entity_poly.pdbx_seq_one_letter_code
_entity_poly.pdbx_strand_id
1 'polypeptide(L)'
;MRTGRVRVPQVRDIETALRLYYERLELSNKDIQGLFGVAPSTISRLKALVREAQERDGIQCWNINHVNTEAAYKAWGIDIQRLERNYKRLQSLRLKPEGAEGGA
;
A
#
# COMPACT_ATOMS: atom_id res chain seq x y z
N MET A 1 -11.21 -25.00 -5.11
CA MET A 1 -10.74 -24.52 -4.86
C MET A 1 -10.63 -23.37 -4.84
N ARG A 2 -10.20 -22.80 -4.55
CA ARG A 2 -10.16 -21.72 -4.45
C ARG A 2 -9.66 -21.14 -5.47
N THR A 3 -10.09 -20.79 -6.09
CA THR A 3 -9.65 -20.30 -7.16
C THR A 3 -9.69 -18.91 -7.14
N GLY A 4 -10.35 -18.24 -6.50
CA GLY A 4 -10.42 -16.85 -6.50
C GLY A 4 -9.28 -16.13 -5.89
N ARG A 5 -8.20 -16.78 -5.66
CA ARG A 5 -7.10 -16.17 -5.04
C ARG A 5 -6.48 -15.14 -5.95
N VAL A 6 -6.41 -13.92 -5.51
CA VAL A 6 -5.80 -12.84 -6.26
C VAL A 6 -4.37 -12.65 -5.80
N ARG A 7 -3.45 -12.60 -6.75
CA ARG A 7 -2.08 -12.38 -6.41
C ARG A 7 -1.85 -10.90 -6.26
N VAL A 8 -1.38 -10.48 -5.10
CA VAL A 8 -1.14 -9.08 -4.84
C VAL A 8 0.25 -8.72 -5.35
N PRO A 9 0.36 -7.73 -6.23
CA PRO A 9 1.66 -7.34 -6.75
C PRO A 9 2.45 -6.62 -5.68
N GLN A 10 3.72 -6.42 -5.95
CA GLN A 10 4.60 -5.75 -5.04
C GLN A 10 4.37 -4.25 -5.11
N VAL A 11 4.52 -3.59 -3.98
CA VAL A 11 4.42 -2.14 -3.92
C VAL A 11 5.59 -1.54 -4.68
N ARG A 12 5.32 -0.54 -5.51
CA ARG A 12 6.34 0.05 -6.34
C ARG A 12 7.36 0.87 -5.55
N ASP A 13 6.89 1.56 -4.53
CA ASP A 13 7.72 2.55 -3.87
C ASP A 13 7.34 2.62 -2.40
N ILE A 14 8.33 2.45 -1.54
CA ILE A 14 8.09 2.46 -0.10
C ILE A 14 7.56 3.80 0.37
N GLU A 15 8.10 4.89 -0.16
CA GLU A 15 7.67 6.23 0.25
C GLU A 15 6.21 6.46 -0.08
N THR A 16 5.79 6.08 -1.28
CA THR A 16 4.41 6.24 -1.68
C THR A 16 3.49 5.41 -0.79
N ALA A 17 3.90 4.18 -0.50
CA ALA A 17 3.09 3.31 0.34
C ALA A 17 2.90 3.90 1.73
N LEU A 18 3.97 4.41 2.32
CA LEU A 18 3.89 5.00 3.64
C LEU A 18 3.08 6.29 3.63
N ARG A 19 3.31 7.14 2.63
CA ARG A 19 2.60 8.39 2.54
C ARG A 19 1.10 8.18 2.42
N LEU A 20 0.70 7.28 1.54
CA LEU A 20 -0.73 7.02 1.36
C LEU A 20 -1.35 6.44 2.61
N TYR A 21 -0.64 5.57 3.31
CA TYR A 21 -1.16 4.98 4.52
C TYR A 21 -1.48 6.04 5.58
N TYR A 22 -0.58 7.03 5.71
CA TYR A 22 -0.75 8.05 6.74
C TYR A 22 -1.59 9.24 6.30
N GLU A 23 -1.61 9.53 5.01
CA GLU A 23 -2.34 10.68 4.52
C GLU A 23 -3.77 10.40 4.08
N ARG A 24 -4.06 9.17 3.69
CA ARG A 24 -5.37 8.83 3.15
C ARG A 24 -6.15 7.94 4.07
N LEU A 25 -7.37 8.34 4.36
CA LEU A 25 -8.27 7.46 5.11
C LEU A 25 -8.88 6.43 4.17
N GLU A 26 -9.04 6.79 2.91
CA GLU A 26 -9.57 5.91 1.89
C GLU A 26 -8.73 6.04 0.64
N LEU A 27 -8.64 4.96 -0.11
CA LEU A 27 -7.84 4.94 -1.33
C LEU A 27 -8.74 4.94 -2.55
N SER A 28 -8.39 5.77 -3.53
CA SER A 28 -9.07 5.81 -4.82
C SER A 28 -8.35 4.89 -5.79
N ASN A 29 -8.93 4.73 -6.98
CA ASN A 29 -8.26 3.96 -8.03
C ASN A 29 -6.91 4.56 -8.35
N LYS A 30 -6.84 5.88 -8.35
CA LYS A 30 -5.60 6.58 -8.64
C LYS A 30 -4.53 6.28 -7.60
N ASP A 31 -4.95 6.24 -6.34
CA ASP A 31 -4.03 5.92 -5.26
C ASP A 31 -3.49 4.51 -5.41
N ILE A 32 -4.38 3.57 -5.72
CA ILE A 32 -3.98 2.18 -5.87
C ILE A 32 -3.05 2.02 -7.06
N GLN A 33 -3.33 2.74 -8.13
CA GLN A 33 -2.44 2.73 -9.29
C GLN A 33 -1.06 3.24 -8.90
N GLY A 34 -1.01 4.29 -8.08
CA GLY A 34 0.25 4.82 -7.60
C GLY A 34 1.02 3.82 -6.76
N LEU A 35 0.30 3.01 -5.99
CA LEU A 35 0.94 2.01 -5.14
C LEU A 35 1.55 0.89 -5.95
N PHE A 36 0.82 0.36 -6.91
CA PHE A 36 1.21 -0.87 -7.59
C PHE A 36 1.59 -0.72 -9.06
N GLY A 37 1.09 0.30 -9.72
CA GLY A 37 1.39 0.49 -11.14
C GLY A 37 0.84 -0.61 -12.01
N VAL A 38 -0.41 -1.02 -11.78
CA VAL A 38 -1.00 -2.13 -12.50
C VAL A 38 -2.17 -1.69 -13.36
N ALA A 39 -2.65 -2.60 -14.20
CA ALA A 39 -3.77 -2.31 -15.09
C ALA A 39 -5.07 -2.15 -14.30
N PRO A 40 -6.05 -1.44 -14.87
CA PRO A 40 -7.33 -1.23 -14.18
C PRO A 40 -8.02 -2.52 -13.78
N SER A 41 -7.90 -3.57 -14.58
CA SER A 41 -8.53 -4.83 -14.22
C SER A 41 -7.93 -5.41 -12.94
N THR A 42 -6.63 -5.23 -12.76
CA THR A 42 -5.97 -5.69 -11.54
C THR A 42 -6.40 -4.85 -10.35
N ILE A 43 -6.57 -3.54 -10.57
CA ILE A 43 -7.05 -2.66 -9.51
C ILE A 43 -8.42 -3.12 -9.04
N SER A 44 -9.30 -3.49 -9.96
CA SER A 44 -10.63 -3.97 -9.60
C SER A 44 -10.55 -5.21 -8.72
N ARG A 45 -9.64 -6.12 -9.03
CA ARG A 45 -9.48 -7.33 -8.24
C ARG A 45 -8.92 -7.01 -6.86
N LEU A 46 -7.98 -6.09 -6.81
CA LEU A 46 -7.41 -5.70 -5.53
C LEU A 46 -8.48 -5.05 -4.64
N LYS A 47 -9.33 -4.23 -5.24
CA LYS A 47 -10.41 -3.61 -4.49
C LYS A 47 -11.43 -4.64 -4.02
N ALA A 48 -11.67 -5.65 -4.82
CA ALA A 48 -12.62 -6.69 -4.43
C ALA A 48 -12.17 -7.41 -3.17
N LEU A 49 -10.87 -7.66 -3.06
CA LEU A 49 -10.32 -8.27 -1.85
C LEU A 49 -10.60 -7.42 -0.63
N VAL A 50 -10.40 -6.12 -0.78
CA VAL A 50 -10.61 -5.20 0.35
C VAL A 50 -12.08 -5.12 0.71
N ARG A 51 -12.95 -5.06 -0.29
CA ARG A 51 -14.38 -4.96 -0.03
C ARG A 51 -14.92 -6.18 0.70
N GLU A 52 -14.38 -7.33 0.38
CA GLU A 52 -14.74 -8.54 1.09
C GLU A 52 -14.37 -8.42 2.56
N ALA A 53 -13.16 -7.93 2.82
CA ALA A 53 -12.70 -7.76 4.18
C ALA A 53 -13.52 -6.69 4.91
N GLN A 54 -13.84 -5.61 4.22
CA GLN A 54 -14.65 -4.54 4.81
C GLN A 54 -16.04 -5.04 5.20
N GLU A 55 -16.62 -5.81 4.33
CA GLU A 55 -17.94 -6.38 4.59
C GLU A 55 -17.90 -7.26 5.83
N ARG A 56 -16.91 -8.11 5.89
CA ARG A 56 -16.76 -9.03 7.01
C ARG A 56 -16.57 -8.28 8.32
N ASP A 57 -15.83 -7.17 8.28
CA ASP A 57 -15.49 -6.43 9.48
C ASP A 57 -16.42 -5.23 9.73
N GLY A 58 -17.42 -5.04 8.91
CA GLY A 58 -18.38 -3.96 9.11
C GLY A 58 -17.83 -2.57 8.85
N ILE A 59 -16.86 -2.46 7.96
CA ILE A 59 -16.24 -1.19 7.62
C ILE A 59 -16.95 -0.57 6.43
N GLN A 60 -17.27 0.71 6.55
CA GLN A 60 -17.93 1.43 5.46
C GLN A 60 -17.09 2.63 5.06
N CYS A 61 -17.09 2.94 3.76
CA CYS A 61 -16.36 4.07 3.25
C CYS A 61 -17.30 5.25 3.03
N TRP A 62 -16.75 6.44 3.14
CA TRP A 62 -17.50 7.64 2.80
C TRP A 62 -17.76 7.70 1.32
N ASN A 63 -16.79 7.30 0.51
CA ASN A 63 -16.93 7.28 -0.94
C ASN A 63 -17.08 5.85 -1.40
N ILE A 64 -18.20 5.55 -2.05
CA ILE A 64 -18.50 4.18 -2.46
C ILE A 64 -17.48 3.62 -3.44
N ASN A 65 -16.75 4.49 -4.12
CA ASN A 65 -15.74 4.05 -5.07
C ASN A 65 -14.37 3.85 -4.44
N HIS A 66 -14.23 4.16 -3.17
CA HIS A 66 -12.97 4.02 -2.47
C HIS A 66 -12.94 2.77 -1.62
N VAL A 67 -11.76 2.45 -1.10
CA VAL A 67 -11.64 1.39 -0.11
C VAL A 67 -10.92 1.97 1.08
N ASN A 68 -11.19 1.42 2.26
CA ASN A 68 -10.58 1.88 3.50
C ASN A 68 -9.09 1.56 3.47
N THR A 69 -8.27 2.54 3.81
CA THR A 69 -6.82 2.39 3.71
C THR A 69 -6.28 1.28 4.61
N GLU A 70 -6.67 1.29 5.87
CA GLU A 70 -6.17 0.26 6.78
C GLU A 70 -6.63 -1.12 6.37
N ALA A 71 -7.90 -1.24 6.00
CA ALA A 71 -8.43 -2.52 5.55
C ALA A 71 -7.71 -2.99 4.29
N ALA A 72 -7.40 -2.05 3.40
CA ALA A 72 -6.73 -2.37 2.16
C ALA A 72 -5.32 -2.91 2.41
N TYR A 73 -4.54 -2.20 3.21
CA TYR A 73 -3.18 -2.64 3.47
C TYR A 73 -3.17 -4.00 4.16
N LYS A 74 -4.10 -4.20 5.07
CA LYS A 74 -4.21 -5.48 5.75
C LYS A 74 -4.60 -6.60 4.78
N ALA A 75 -5.59 -6.34 3.94
CA ALA A 75 -6.07 -7.34 2.99
C ALA A 75 -4.99 -7.70 1.97
N TRP A 76 -4.16 -6.73 1.61
CA TRP A 76 -3.10 -6.95 0.64
C TRP A 76 -1.82 -7.47 1.28
N GLY A 77 -1.80 -7.58 2.61
CA GLY A 77 -0.62 -8.11 3.29
C GLY A 77 0.54 -7.13 3.35
N ILE A 78 0.25 -5.84 3.30
CA ILE A 78 1.30 -4.83 3.39
C ILE A 78 1.54 -4.52 4.86
N ASP A 79 2.75 -4.83 5.32
CA ASP A 79 3.14 -4.63 6.71
C ASP A 79 3.78 -3.26 6.87
N ILE A 80 3.04 -2.34 7.45
CA ILE A 80 3.51 -0.96 7.62
C ILE A 80 4.76 -0.88 8.49
N GLN A 81 4.84 -1.68 9.53
CA GLN A 81 6.01 -1.66 10.39
C GLN A 81 7.26 -2.08 9.63
N ARG A 82 7.11 -3.08 8.79
CA ARG A 82 8.23 -3.54 7.99
C ARG A 82 8.64 -2.47 6.98
N LEU A 83 7.65 -1.79 6.38
CA LEU A 83 7.95 -0.71 5.46
C LEU A 83 8.68 0.43 6.15
N GLU A 84 8.28 0.74 7.36
CA GLU A 84 8.92 1.80 8.11
C GLU A 84 10.37 1.46 8.44
N ARG A 85 10.61 0.22 8.83
CA ARG A 85 11.97 -0.21 9.11
C ARG A 85 12.82 -0.14 7.85
N ASN A 86 12.25 -0.58 6.73
CA ASN A 86 12.98 -0.56 5.48
C ASN A 86 13.23 0.86 5.01
N TYR A 87 12.28 1.74 5.26
CA TYR A 87 12.43 3.13 4.87
C TYR A 87 13.54 3.80 5.67
N LYS A 88 13.60 3.53 6.96
CA LYS A 88 14.65 4.06 7.80
C LYS A 88 16.01 3.56 7.33
N ARG A 89 16.08 2.29 6.99
CA ARG A 89 17.32 1.72 6.51
C ARG A 89 17.73 2.36 5.19
N LEU A 90 16.75 2.58 4.30
CA LEU A 90 17.02 3.20 3.03
C LEU A 90 17.53 4.63 3.22
N GLN A 91 16.91 5.37 4.11
CA GLN A 91 17.35 6.72 4.39
C GLN A 91 18.75 6.73 4.97
N SER A 92 19.04 5.80 5.81
CA SER A 92 20.36 5.67 6.39
C SER A 92 21.40 5.44 5.29
N LEU A 93 21.06 4.62 4.33
CA LEU A 93 21.95 4.37 3.22
C LEU A 93 22.16 5.60 2.36
N ARG A 94 21.09 6.35 2.15
CA ARG A 94 21.20 7.56 1.36
C ARG A 94 22.03 8.63 2.04
N LEU A 95 21.81 8.81 3.33
CA LEU A 95 22.51 9.81 4.07
C LEU A 95 23.95 9.44 4.34
N LYS A 96 24.15 8.17 4.66
CA LYS A 96 25.45 7.72 5.05
C LYS A 96 26.52 7.92 4.01
N PRO A 97 26.30 7.52 2.77
CA PRO A 97 27.33 7.74 1.77
C PRO A 97 27.65 9.19 1.61
N GLU A 98 26.64 10.00 1.58
CA GLU A 98 26.86 11.38 1.43
C GLU A 98 27.56 11.94 2.60
N GLY A 99 27.05 11.62 3.75
CA GLY A 99 27.63 12.14 4.97
C GLY A 99 29.04 11.67 5.14
N ALA A 100 29.24 10.43 4.91
CA ALA A 100 30.54 9.86 5.13
C ALA A 100 31.52 10.42 4.16
N GLU A 101 31.12 10.45 2.95
CA GLU A 101 32.03 10.93 2.00
C GLU A 101 32.16 12.35 2.02
N GLY A 102 31.09 13.04 2.20
CA GLY A 102 31.13 14.45 2.31
C GLY A 102 31.94 14.83 3.46
N GLY A 103 31.86 14.10 4.50
CA GLY A 103 32.60 14.42 5.66
C GLY A 103 34.07 14.20 5.46
N ALA A 104 34.33 13.37 4.53
CA ALA A 104 35.73 13.03 4.36
C ALA A 104 36.50 14.12 3.67
#